data_3d38cfdd3613c2c86e55df2bd6a92334
#
_entry.id   3d38cfdd3613c2c86e55df2bd6a92334
#
_cell.length_a   1.000
_cell.length_b   1.000
_cell.length_c   1.000
_cell.angle_alpha   90.00
_cell.angle_beta   90.00
_cell.angle_gamma   90.00
#
_symmetry.space_group_name_H-M   'P 1'
#
loop_
_entity.id
_entity.type
_entity.pdbx_description
1 polymer ?
#
loop_
_entity_poly.entity_id
_entity_poly.type
_entity_poly.pdbx_seq_one_letter_code
_entity_poly.pdbx_strand_id
1 'polypeptide(L)'
;MKSHIKLGVVFVSVVLGFVGCNSTKVDLESQKLQEQKEIALGQKLFFDTILSKNNTQSCATCHNPAHGFVDNRDNGVRGAGSLGDDGKSIGDRNAPTASYAMFSPEFHFDKETNQFKGGQFYDGREHTLKGQAGGPPTNPVEMAIPSKEFMAERLKNDAAYNAEFKDLYGEDIFENSEKTYEMMAQAIATFETTKEFAPFDSKYDRFLRGEYDLTVLEDLGRSLFFSNANNNCASCHVLKVEDAQGETFTNYQYHNIGVPQNEELMSKNVVDPETFIDHGLMQNEAVKALPNAKEYDGKIKVPTLRNVAVTGPYMHNGVFQDLTTVVKFYDKYVNKEQTINPETNKPWADPEVEVQKEDMELLTNAKALNERKVEALVAFMKLLTDKKYEHLIKDEN
;
A
#
# COMPACT_ATOMS: atom_id res chain seq x y z
N MET A 1 8.04 19.05 91.12
CA MET A 1 6.70 18.89 90.53
C MET A 1 6.92 18.66 89.05
N LYS A 2 6.83 17.43 88.62
CA LYS A 2 6.95 17.03 87.18
C LYS A 2 5.58 16.62 86.68
N SER A 3 5.02 17.38 85.78
CA SER A 3 3.74 17.11 85.09
C SER A 3 3.98 16.20 83.88
N HIS A 4 3.36 15.04 83.87
CA HIS A 4 3.37 14.11 82.72
C HIS A 4 2.12 14.40 81.86
N ILE A 5 2.34 14.88 80.63
CA ILE A 5 1.33 14.98 79.59
C ILE A 5 1.35 13.66 78.80
N LYS A 6 0.22 12.93 78.87
CA LYS A 6 0.01 11.74 78.00
C LYS A 6 -0.51 12.17 76.63
N LEU A 7 0.28 11.88 75.58
CA LEU A 7 -0.10 12.09 74.20
C LEU A 7 -0.84 10.83 73.70
N GLY A 8 -2.14 10.98 73.49
CA GLY A 8 -2.94 9.91 72.83
C GLY A 8 -2.74 9.89 71.32
N VAL A 9 -2.26 8.77 70.86
CA VAL A 9 -2.15 8.53 69.41
C VAL A 9 -3.45 7.96 68.88
N VAL A 10 -4.19 8.73 68.11
CA VAL A 10 -5.37 8.25 67.34
C VAL A 10 -4.90 7.64 66.04
N PHE A 11 -5.06 6.33 65.93
CA PHE A 11 -4.87 5.62 64.61
C PHE A 11 -6.11 5.89 63.75
N VAL A 12 -5.97 6.71 62.73
CA VAL A 12 -6.94 6.81 61.63
C VAL A 12 -6.57 5.76 60.57
N SER A 13 -7.34 4.69 60.55
CA SER A 13 -7.23 3.67 59.50
C SER A 13 -7.82 4.23 58.19
N VAL A 14 -6.97 4.63 57.25
CA VAL A 14 -7.37 4.98 55.91
C VAL A 14 -7.58 3.67 55.13
N VAL A 15 -8.82 3.30 54.92
CA VAL A 15 -9.21 2.25 54.00
C VAL A 15 -9.13 2.88 52.57
N LEU A 16 -7.98 2.72 51.93
CA LEU A 16 -7.84 3.00 50.49
C LEU A 16 -8.55 1.89 49.70
N GLY A 17 -9.78 2.18 49.30
CA GLY A 17 -10.56 1.28 48.47
C GLY A 17 -9.89 1.05 47.12
N PHE A 18 -9.63 -0.21 46.80
CA PHE A 18 -9.26 -0.70 45.45
C PHE A 18 -10.48 -0.59 44.51
N VAL A 19 -10.77 0.60 43.98
CA VAL A 19 -11.82 0.82 42.98
C VAL A 19 -11.22 1.10 41.59
N GLY A 20 -9.89 1.33 41.44
CA GLY A 20 -9.26 1.79 40.21
C GLY A 20 -8.93 0.69 39.17
N CYS A 21 -8.87 -0.60 39.55
CA CYS A 21 -8.40 -1.66 38.63
C CYS A 21 -9.52 -2.35 37.84
N ASN A 22 -10.78 -2.25 38.20
CA ASN A 22 -11.87 -2.91 37.47
C ASN A 22 -12.43 -2.05 36.32
N SER A 23 -12.47 -0.72 36.48
CA SER A 23 -12.97 0.17 35.41
C SER A 23 -12.09 0.16 34.18
N THR A 24 -10.77 0.22 34.31
CA THR A 24 -9.82 0.17 33.18
C THR A 24 -9.83 -1.16 32.43
N LYS A 25 -10.12 -2.28 33.08
CA LYS A 25 -10.22 -3.59 32.47
C LYS A 25 -11.51 -3.77 31.66
N VAL A 26 -12.62 -3.28 32.19
CA VAL A 26 -13.92 -3.29 31.50
C VAL A 26 -13.89 -2.38 30.28
N ASP A 27 -13.26 -1.21 30.38
CA ASP A 27 -13.09 -0.28 29.25
C ASP A 27 -12.24 -0.91 28.14
N LEU A 28 -11.14 -1.60 28.46
CA LEU A 28 -10.29 -2.28 27.48
C LEU A 28 -10.99 -3.45 26.78
N GLU A 29 -11.80 -4.22 27.49
CA GLU A 29 -12.58 -5.31 26.91
C GLU A 29 -13.69 -4.77 25.99
N SER A 30 -14.34 -3.68 26.36
CA SER A 30 -15.33 -3.00 25.53
C SER A 30 -14.72 -2.43 24.25
N GLN A 31 -13.57 -1.77 24.34
CA GLN A 31 -12.84 -1.23 23.16
C GLN A 31 -12.42 -2.34 22.20
N LYS A 32 -11.89 -3.46 22.71
CA LYS A 32 -11.53 -4.62 21.88
C LYS A 32 -12.74 -5.24 21.18
N LEU A 33 -13.86 -5.34 21.87
CA LEU A 33 -15.09 -5.85 21.27
C LEU A 33 -15.60 -4.94 20.16
N GLN A 34 -15.52 -3.61 20.36
CA GLN A 34 -15.88 -2.61 19.37
C GLN A 34 -14.98 -2.71 18.13
N GLU A 35 -13.67 -2.80 18.33
CA GLU A 35 -12.69 -3.00 17.25
C GLU A 35 -12.95 -4.30 16.49
N GLN A 36 -13.23 -5.41 17.17
CA GLN A 36 -13.56 -6.69 16.50
C GLN A 36 -14.84 -6.60 15.66
N LYS A 37 -15.86 -5.89 16.14
CA LYS A 37 -17.09 -5.66 15.37
C LYS A 37 -16.81 -4.78 14.15
N GLU A 38 -16.00 -3.74 14.27
CA GLU A 38 -15.61 -2.87 13.17
C GLU A 38 -14.77 -3.63 12.12
N ILE A 39 -13.83 -4.48 12.54
CA ILE A 39 -13.10 -5.39 11.65
C ILE A 39 -14.06 -6.32 10.91
N ALA A 40 -15.03 -6.91 11.59
CA ALA A 40 -16.01 -7.82 10.96
C ALA A 40 -16.89 -7.10 9.94
N LEU A 41 -17.35 -5.88 10.25
CA LEU A 41 -18.07 -5.01 9.31
C LEU A 41 -17.19 -4.65 8.12
N GLY A 42 -15.96 -4.24 8.34
CA GLY A 42 -14.99 -3.90 7.30
C GLY A 42 -14.69 -5.09 6.38
N GLN A 43 -14.50 -6.28 6.95
CA GLN A 43 -14.34 -7.52 6.18
C GLN A 43 -15.56 -7.77 5.29
N LYS A 44 -16.77 -7.69 5.84
CA LYS A 44 -18.00 -7.87 5.07
C LYS A 44 -18.08 -6.87 3.91
N LEU A 45 -17.83 -5.59 4.17
CA LEU A 45 -17.82 -4.52 3.15
C LEU A 45 -16.75 -4.75 2.08
N PHE A 46 -15.54 -5.17 2.44
CA PHE A 46 -14.43 -5.42 1.53
C PHE A 46 -14.77 -6.48 0.46
N PHE A 47 -15.58 -7.48 0.81
CA PHE A 47 -15.99 -8.55 -0.10
C PHE A 47 -17.36 -8.33 -0.75
N ASP A 48 -18.13 -7.32 -0.32
CA ASP A 48 -19.51 -7.14 -0.80
C ASP A 48 -19.56 -6.22 -2.03
N THR A 49 -20.23 -6.69 -3.07
CA THR A 49 -20.45 -5.94 -4.30
C THR A 49 -21.46 -4.79 -4.17
N ILE A 50 -22.13 -4.68 -3.02
CA ILE A 50 -23.03 -3.57 -2.69
C ILE A 50 -22.35 -2.20 -2.82
N LEU A 51 -21.02 -2.15 -2.74
CA LEU A 51 -20.22 -0.94 -2.84
C LEU A 51 -20.01 -0.46 -4.28
N SER A 52 -20.46 -1.19 -5.30
CA SER A 52 -20.40 -0.74 -6.69
C SER A 52 -21.79 -0.47 -7.28
N LYS A 53 -21.86 0.42 -8.27
CA LYS A 53 -23.11 0.90 -8.86
C LYS A 53 -24.02 -0.22 -9.33
N ASN A 54 -23.46 -1.18 -10.08
CA ASN A 54 -24.18 -2.30 -10.66
C ASN A 54 -24.09 -3.59 -9.82
N ASN A 55 -23.53 -3.53 -8.62
CA ASN A 55 -23.26 -4.67 -7.73
C ASN A 55 -22.41 -5.76 -8.41
N THR A 56 -21.39 -5.36 -9.19
CA THR A 56 -20.52 -6.29 -9.92
C THR A 56 -19.12 -6.37 -9.33
N GLN A 57 -18.73 -5.40 -8.49
CA GLN A 57 -17.39 -5.28 -7.93
C GLN A 57 -17.40 -5.02 -6.43
N SER A 58 -16.41 -5.55 -5.76
CA SER A 58 -16.03 -5.26 -4.37
C SER A 58 -14.57 -4.84 -4.32
N CYS A 59 -14.06 -4.42 -3.16
CA CYS A 59 -12.62 -4.17 -2.99
C CYS A 59 -11.80 -5.42 -3.37
N ALA A 60 -12.26 -6.61 -2.96
CA ALA A 60 -11.62 -7.89 -3.28
C ALA A 60 -11.58 -8.22 -4.78
N THR A 61 -12.35 -7.53 -5.62
CA THR A 61 -12.32 -7.73 -7.08
C THR A 61 -11.00 -7.23 -7.69
N CYS A 62 -10.51 -6.06 -7.24
CA CYS A 62 -9.25 -5.46 -7.68
C CYS A 62 -8.10 -5.73 -6.69
N HIS A 63 -8.42 -6.09 -5.44
CA HIS A 63 -7.47 -6.48 -4.41
C HIS A 63 -7.71 -7.92 -3.97
N ASN A 64 -7.39 -8.88 -4.87
CA ASN A 64 -7.68 -10.30 -4.64
C ASN A 64 -6.81 -10.90 -3.52
N PRO A 65 -7.40 -11.34 -2.40
CA PRO A 65 -6.65 -11.88 -1.27
C PRO A 65 -5.97 -13.23 -1.56
N ALA A 66 -6.30 -13.89 -2.65
CA ALA A 66 -5.61 -15.11 -3.11
C ALA A 66 -4.35 -14.79 -3.94
N HIS A 67 -4.15 -13.54 -4.37
CA HIS A 67 -3.09 -13.11 -5.28
C HIS A 67 -2.35 -11.85 -4.77
N GLY A 68 -1.94 -11.83 -3.49
CA GLY A 68 -1.17 -10.72 -2.93
C GLY A 68 -1.94 -9.40 -2.88
N PHE A 69 -3.27 -9.43 -2.85
CA PHE A 69 -4.14 -8.25 -2.85
C PHE A 69 -3.90 -7.28 -4.03
N VAL A 70 -3.68 -7.83 -5.22
CA VAL A 70 -3.65 -7.09 -6.51
C VAL A 70 -4.75 -7.61 -7.43
N ASP A 71 -5.02 -6.88 -8.50
CA ASP A 71 -5.89 -7.36 -9.58
C ASP A 71 -5.12 -8.37 -10.46
N ASN A 72 -5.46 -9.64 -10.34
CA ASN A 72 -4.83 -10.71 -11.11
C ASN A 72 -5.54 -11.04 -12.43
N ARG A 73 -6.56 -10.24 -12.80
CA ARG A 73 -7.29 -10.42 -14.06
C ARG A 73 -6.51 -9.78 -15.21
N ASP A 74 -6.63 -10.36 -16.39
CA ASP A 74 -6.00 -9.82 -17.61
C ASP A 74 -6.59 -8.46 -18.00
N ASN A 75 -7.91 -8.30 -17.91
CA ASN A 75 -8.68 -7.08 -18.23
C ASN A 75 -8.47 -6.57 -19.68
N GLY A 76 -7.88 -7.38 -20.56
CA GLY A 76 -7.55 -7.01 -21.95
C GLY A 76 -6.37 -6.06 -22.07
N VAL A 77 -5.58 -5.89 -21.00
CA VAL A 77 -4.38 -5.05 -20.90
C VAL A 77 -3.26 -5.76 -20.11
N ARG A 78 -3.24 -7.07 -20.15
CA ARG A 78 -2.27 -7.92 -19.42
C ARG A 78 -2.16 -7.60 -17.93
N GLY A 79 -3.30 -7.23 -17.30
CA GLY A 79 -3.36 -6.91 -15.89
C GLY A 79 -2.86 -5.50 -15.51
N ALA A 80 -2.46 -4.68 -16.48
CA ALA A 80 -1.90 -3.36 -16.23
C ALA A 80 -2.88 -2.35 -15.63
N GLY A 81 -4.18 -2.56 -15.81
CA GLY A 81 -5.25 -1.73 -15.26
C GLY A 81 -6.47 -2.54 -14.84
N SER A 82 -7.21 -2.05 -13.87
CA SER A 82 -8.44 -2.69 -13.40
C SER A 82 -9.65 -2.26 -14.23
N LEU A 83 -10.51 -3.23 -14.53
CA LEU A 83 -11.77 -3.00 -15.25
C LEU A 83 -12.81 -2.42 -14.28
N GLY A 84 -13.48 -1.36 -14.69
CA GLY A 84 -14.53 -0.70 -13.91
C GLY A 84 -15.83 -1.50 -13.83
N ASP A 85 -16.76 -1.04 -12.96
CA ASP A 85 -18.08 -1.65 -12.71
C ASP A 85 -18.99 -1.66 -13.95
N ASP A 86 -18.73 -0.80 -14.94
CA ASP A 86 -19.43 -0.77 -16.22
C ASP A 86 -18.95 -1.87 -17.22
N GLY A 87 -17.93 -2.61 -16.86
CA GLY A 87 -17.33 -3.65 -17.68
C GLY A 87 -16.58 -3.14 -18.93
N LYS A 88 -16.22 -1.85 -18.97
CA LYS A 88 -15.61 -1.18 -20.13
C LYS A 88 -14.46 -0.24 -19.75
N SER A 89 -14.70 0.61 -18.75
CA SER A 89 -13.70 1.56 -18.28
C SER A 89 -12.50 0.83 -17.67
N ILE A 90 -11.30 1.34 -17.91
CA ILE A 90 -10.06 0.79 -17.35
C ILE A 90 -9.31 1.93 -16.67
N GLY A 91 -8.78 1.69 -15.47
CA GLY A 91 -7.93 2.64 -14.76
C GLY A 91 -6.63 2.93 -15.52
N ASP A 92 -6.08 4.11 -15.31
CA ASP A 92 -4.82 4.58 -15.95
C ASP A 92 -3.55 4.09 -15.24
N ARG A 93 -3.71 3.45 -14.09
CA ARG A 93 -2.63 2.88 -13.28
C ARG A 93 -2.93 1.45 -12.87
N ASN A 94 -1.87 0.71 -12.60
CA ASN A 94 -1.94 -0.60 -11.97
C ASN A 94 -2.55 -0.50 -10.56
N ALA A 95 -3.34 -1.50 -10.17
CA ALA A 95 -3.84 -1.58 -8.79
C ALA A 95 -2.69 -1.97 -7.84
N PRO A 96 -2.22 -1.06 -6.96
CA PRO A 96 -1.18 -1.43 -6.01
C PRO A 96 -1.69 -2.48 -5.03
N THR A 97 -0.80 -3.31 -4.51
CA THR A 97 -1.20 -4.25 -3.46
C THR A 97 -1.77 -3.52 -2.24
N ALA A 98 -2.88 -4.03 -1.70
CA ALA A 98 -3.37 -3.60 -0.39
C ALA A 98 -2.58 -4.25 0.77
N SER A 99 -1.75 -5.30 0.49
CA SER A 99 -0.86 -5.87 1.51
C SER A 99 0.12 -4.81 2.00
N TYR A 100 0.29 -4.73 3.32
CA TYR A 100 1.21 -3.81 3.99
C TYR A 100 0.92 -2.31 3.78
N ALA A 101 -0.20 -1.93 3.15
CA ALA A 101 -0.57 -0.53 2.90
C ALA A 101 -0.78 0.26 4.21
N MET A 102 -1.18 -0.42 5.29
CA MET A 102 -1.38 0.14 6.63
C MET A 102 -0.14 0.82 7.22
N PHE A 103 1.06 0.48 6.77
CA PHE A 103 2.31 1.05 7.28
C PHE A 103 2.74 2.31 6.54
N SER A 104 2.03 2.72 5.48
CA SER A 104 2.28 4.02 4.87
C SER A 104 1.90 5.12 5.85
N PRO A 105 2.83 6.01 6.26
CA PRO A 105 2.49 7.12 7.13
C PRO A 105 1.51 8.07 6.43
N GLU A 106 0.83 8.93 7.17
CA GLU A 106 0.03 9.97 6.56
C GLU A 106 0.87 10.84 5.62
N PHE A 107 0.26 11.32 4.54
CA PHE A 107 0.95 12.18 3.58
C PHE A 107 1.44 13.47 4.24
N HIS A 108 2.73 13.73 4.16
CA HIS A 108 3.34 14.94 4.72
C HIS A 108 4.65 15.29 4.01
N PHE A 109 5.11 16.53 4.21
CA PHE A 109 6.46 16.93 3.84
C PHE A 109 7.40 16.66 5.01
N ASP A 110 8.35 15.75 4.81
CA ASP A 110 9.38 15.42 5.79
C ASP A 110 10.55 16.43 5.67
N LYS A 111 10.71 17.25 6.71
CA LYS A 111 11.74 18.29 6.77
C LYS A 111 13.16 17.74 6.95
N GLU A 112 13.31 16.54 7.47
CA GLU A 112 14.62 15.93 7.69
C GLU A 112 15.22 15.46 6.36
N THR A 113 14.41 14.86 5.51
CA THR A 113 14.81 14.39 4.19
C THR A 113 14.56 15.40 3.08
N ASN A 114 13.83 16.49 3.38
CA ASN A 114 13.37 17.51 2.42
C ASN A 114 12.56 16.89 1.26
N GLN A 115 11.71 15.90 1.57
CA GLN A 115 10.92 15.15 0.59
C GLN A 115 9.48 14.95 1.08
N PHE A 116 8.54 14.77 0.16
CA PHE A 116 7.23 14.26 0.51
C PHE A 116 7.31 12.76 0.84
N LYS A 117 6.46 12.32 1.78
CA LYS A 117 6.43 10.96 2.27
C LYS A 117 5.01 10.53 2.63
N GLY A 118 4.73 9.25 2.48
CA GLY A 118 3.47 8.63 2.95
C GLY A 118 2.27 8.85 2.02
N GLY A 119 1.09 8.80 2.59
CA GLY A 119 -0.18 8.82 1.86
C GLY A 119 -0.49 7.50 1.14
N GLN A 120 -1.64 7.45 0.51
CA GLN A 120 -2.12 6.32 -0.27
C GLN A 120 -2.17 6.65 -1.76
N PHE A 121 -2.35 5.63 -2.60
CA PHE A 121 -2.13 5.66 -4.04
C PHE A 121 -0.66 5.95 -4.41
N TYR A 122 -0.37 5.98 -5.71
CA TYR A 122 1.00 6.24 -6.20
C TYR A 122 1.42 7.70 -6.11
N ASP A 123 0.46 8.62 -6.00
CA ASP A 123 0.65 10.08 -5.96
C ASP A 123 0.35 10.71 -4.59
N GLY A 124 0.01 9.90 -3.59
CA GLY A 124 -0.27 10.37 -2.23
C GLY A 124 -1.52 11.25 -2.10
N ARG A 125 -2.42 11.23 -3.12
CA ARG A 125 -3.62 12.09 -3.12
C ARG A 125 -4.57 11.84 -1.95
N GLU A 126 -4.52 10.65 -1.36
CA GLU A 126 -5.21 10.35 -0.11
C GLU A 126 -4.21 10.26 1.04
N HIS A 127 -4.50 10.98 2.10
CA HIS A 127 -3.59 11.11 3.24
C HIS A 127 -3.52 9.83 4.08
N THR A 128 -4.64 9.11 4.20
CA THR A 128 -4.81 7.98 5.12
C THR A 128 -5.41 6.77 4.41
N LEU A 129 -5.29 5.59 5.04
CA LEU A 129 -5.93 4.37 4.56
C LEU A 129 -7.47 4.51 4.50
N LYS A 130 -8.08 5.18 5.49
CA LYS A 130 -9.50 5.51 5.49
C LYS A 130 -9.89 6.36 4.27
N GLY A 131 -9.10 7.39 3.94
CA GLY A 131 -9.35 8.22 2.76
C GLY A 131 -9.29 7.39 1.48
N GLN A 132 -8.28 6.50 1.37
CA GLN A 132 -8.15 5.60 0.24
C GLN A 132 -9.36 4.67 0.11
N ALA A 133 -9.81 4.03 1.20
CA ALA A 133 -10.97 3.12 1.17
C ALA A 133 -12.27 3.82 0.73
N GLY A 134 -12.38 5.13 0.94
CA GLY A 134 -13.50 5.96 0.47
C GLY A 134 -13.39 6.47 -0.97
N GLY A 135 -12.25 6.30 -1.66
CA GLY A 135 -12.06 6.79 -3.02
C GLY A 135 -12.76 5.95 -4.10
N PRO A 136 -12.40 4.67 -4.26
CA PRO A 136 -12.86 3.79 -5.32
C PRO A 136 -14.39 3.69 -5.48
N PRO A 137 -15.20 3.64 -4.40
CA PRO A 137 -16.65 3.51 -4.56
C PRO A 137 -17.29 4.62 -5.40
N THR A 138 -16.81 5.87 -5.28
CA THR A 138 -17.36 7.02 -6.05
C THR A 138 -16.57 7.33 -7.32
N ASN A 139 -15.47 6.63 -7.57
CA ASN A 139 -14.70 6.83 -8.80
C ASN A 139 -15.47 6.28 -10.03
N PRO A 140 -15.78 7.10 -11.04
CA PRO A 140 -16.60 6.70 -12.18
C PRO A 140 -15.97 5.62 -13.06
N VAL A 141 -14.64 5.48 -13.07
CA VAL A 141 -13.92 4.45 -13.83
C VAL A 141 -13.59 3.20 -13.01
N GLU A 142 -14.01 3.16 -11.73
CA GLU A 142 -13.86 2.03 -10.82
C GLU A 142 -15.24 1.48 -10.41
N MET A 143 -15.76 1.82 -9.22
CA MET A 143 -17.01 1.28 -8.69
C MET A 143 -18.24 2.14 -9.01
N ALA A 144 -18.07 3.38 -9.47
CA ALA A 144 -19.04 4.26 -10.11
C ALA A 144 -20.33 4.57 -9.31
N ILE A 145 -20.32 4.49 -7.97
CA ILE A 145 -21.45 4.93 -7.14
C ILE A 145 -21.69 6.43 -7.38
N PRO A 146 -22.96 6.83 -7.65
CA PRO A 146 -23.26 8.21 -8.05
C PRO A 146 -22.92 9.28 -7.02
N SER A 147 -23.08 8.96 -5.73
CA SER A 147 -22.75 9.88 -4.63
C SER A 147 -22.66 9.15 -3.29
N LYS A 148 -22.12 9.82 -2.28
CA LYS A 148 -22.06 9.31 -0.90
C LYS A 148 -23.46 9.15 -0.29
N GLU A 149 -24.40 10.03 -0.63
CA GLU A 149 -25.81 9.94 -0.22
C GLU A 149 -26.45 8.66 -0.77
N PHE A 150 -26.18 8.35 -2.04
CA PHE A 150 -26.70 7.12 -2.66
C PHE A 150 -26.18 5.88 -1.93
N MET A 151 -24.89 5.87 -1.56
CA MET A 151 -24.31 4.77 -0.79
C MET A 151 -24.91 4.67 0.61
N ALA A 152 -25.03 5.79 1.33
CA ALA A 152 -25.61 5.82 2.66
C ALA A 152 -27.07 5.28 2.66
N GLU A 153 -27.86 5.68 1.68
CA GLU A 153 -29.24 5.20 1.53
C GLU A 153 -29.30 3.70 1.17
N ARG A 154 -28.34 3.21 0.33
CA ARG A 154 -28.23 1.79 -0.01
C ARG A 154 -27.92 0.94 1.24
N LEU A 155 -26.95 1.36 2.07
CA LEU A 155 -26.59 0.70 3.32
C LEU A 155 -27.75 0.76 4.34
N LYS A 156 -28.46 1.89 4.42
CA LYS A 156 -29.63 2.09 5.28
C LYS A 156 -30.79 1.13 4.93
N ASN A 157 -30.98 0.86 3.63
CA ASN A 157 -32.07 0.02 3.14
C ASN A 157 -31.74 -1.49 3.22
N ASP A 158 -30.48 -1.86 3.43
CA ASP A 158 -30.08 -3.23 3.76
C ASP A 158 -30.28 -3.49 5.25
N ALA A 159 -31.09 -4.48 5.60
CA ALA A 159 -31.46 -4.73 7.01
C ALA A 159 -30.25 -5.13 7.88
N ALA A 160 -29.27 -5.85 7.30
CA ALA A 160 -28.09 -6.29 8.04
C ALA A 160 -27.14 -5.11 8.27
N TYR A 161 -26.82 -4.34 7.21
CA TYR A 161 -25.98 -3.15 7.36
C TYR A 161 -26.62 -2.08 8.24
N ASN A 162 -27.93 -1.87 8.15
CA ASN A 162 -28.65 -0.95 9.02
C ASN A 162 -28.43 -1.29 10.50
N ALA A 163 -28.60 -2.57 10.85
CA ALA A 163 -28.42 -3.02 12.23
C ALA A 163 -26.94 -2.91 12.70
N GLU A 164 -25.99 -3.34 11.86
CA GLU A 164 -24.56 -3.31 12.19
C GLU A 164 -24.02 -1.89 12.34
N PHE A 165 -24.41 -0.96 11.43
CA PHE A 165 -24.01 0.44 11.53
C PHE A 165 -24.58 1.14 12.76
N LYS A 166 -25.82 0.87 13.12
CA LYS A 166 -26.44 1.43 14.33
C LYS A 166 -25.80 0.89 15.60
N ASP A 167 -25.52 -0.40 15.66
CA ASP A 167 -24.82 -1.03 16.79
C ASP A 167 -23.42 -0.45 17.00
N LEU A 168 -22.69 -0.15 15.92
CA LEU A 168 -21.32 0.36 15.98
C LEU A 168 -21.23 1.88 16.16
N TYR A 169 -22.08 2.64 15.47
CA TYR A 169 -21.90 4.08 15.31
C TYR A 169 -23.07 4.93 15.86
N GLY A 170 -24.09 4.28 16.41
CA GLY A 170 -25.25 4.93 17.02
C GLY A 170 -26.48 4.94 16.13
N GLU A 171 -27.67 5.04 16.77
CA GLU A 171 -28.99 4.96 16.11
C GLU A 171 -29.19 6.04 15.03
N ASP A 172 -28.51 7.18 15.14
CA ASP A 172 -28.58 8.34 14.26
C ASP A 172 -27.58 8.33 13.11
N ILE A 173 -26.80 7.26 12.92
CA ILE A 173 -25.73 7.18 11.93
C ILE A 173 -26.21 7.52 10.51
N PHE A 174 -27.41 7.15 10.15
CA PHE A 174 -27.97 7.37 8.82
C PHE A 174 -28.66 8.73 8.63
N GLU A 175 -28.62 9.61 9.62
CA GLU A 175 -29.11 11.00 9.50
C GLU A 175 -28.12 11.91 8.79
N ASN A 176 -26.85 11.50 8.69
CA ASN A 176 -25.79 12.22 7.99
C ASN A 176 -25.04 11.29 7.03
N SER A 177 -25.29 11.44 5.74
CA SER A 177 -24.75 10.60 4.67
C SER A 177 -23.22 10.66 4.57
N GLU A 178 -22.61 11.83 4.79
CA GLU A 178 -21.15 11.98 4.82
C GLU A 178 -20.55 11.15 5.93
N LYS A 179 -21.11 11.25 7.15
CA LYS A 179 -20.64 10.46 8.30
C LYS A 179 -20.87 8.96 8.07
N THR A 180 -21.99 8.55 7.50
CA THR A 180 -22.25 7.14 7.15
C THR A 180 -21.16 6.63 6.21
N TYR A 181 -20.84 7.39 5.16
CA TYR A 181 -19.82 7.05 4.19
C TYR A 181 -18.42 7.00 4.81
N GLU A 182 -18.09 7.96 5.67
CA GLU A 182 -16.84 7.96 6.43
C GLU A 182 -16.70 6.74 7.33
N MET A 183 -17.76 6.30 7.99
CA MET A 183 -17.72 5.11 8.86
C MET A 183 -17.64 3.82 8.05
N MET A 184 -18.23 3.78 6.86
CA MET A 184 -18.02 2.69 5.90
C MET A 184 -16.53 2.58 5.52
N ALA A 185 -15.91 3.68 5.13
CA ALA A 185 -14.49 3.73 4.78
C ALA A 185 -13.60 3.41 5.98
N GLN A 186 -13.97 3.87 7.19
CA GLN A 186 -13.28 3.54 8.43
C GLN A 186 -13.30 2.04 8.72
N ALA A 187 -14.44 1.39 8.61
CA ALA A 187 -14.55 -0.05 8.85
C ALA A 187 -13.67 -0.86 7.88
N ILE A 188 -13.67 -0.49 6.58
CA ILE A 188 -12.81 -1.12 5.58
C ILE A 188 -11.34 -0.93 5.95
N ALA A 189 -10.92 0.30 6.25
CA ALA A 189 -9.55 0.59 6.67
C ALA A 189 -9.14 -0.18 7.93
N THR A 190 -10.05 -0.31 8.92
CA THR A 190 -9.79 -1.09 10.14
C THR A 190 -9.58 -2.58 9.81
N PHE A 191 -10.33 -3.15 8.88
CA PHE A 191 -10.08 -4.52 8.39
C PHE A 191 -8.72 -4.64 7.71
N GLU A 192 -8.31 -3.67 6.89
CA GLU A 192 -7.02 -3.67 6.21
C GLU A 192 -5.81 -3.55 7.15
N THR A 193 -6.03 -3.21 8.44
CA THR A 193 -4.96 -3.23 9.47
C THR A 193 -4.72 -4.60 10.09
N THR A 194 -5.49 -5.62 9.71
CA THR A 194 -5.37 -6.96 10.28
C THR A 194 -4.16 -7.72 9.76
N LYS A 195 -3.78 -8.78 10.46
CA LYS A 195 -2.70 -9.69 10.06
C LYS A 195 -2.94 -10.38 8.71
N GLU A 196 -4.17 -10.34 8.19
CA GLU A 196 -4.48 -10.88 6.87
C GLU A 196 -3.72 -10.12 5.78
N PHE A 197 -3.56 -8.81 5.93
CA PHE A 197 -2.85 -7.93 5.00
C PHE A 197 -1.34 -7.85 5.26
N ALA A 198 -0.89 -8.14 6.47
CA ALA A 198 0.53 -8.01 6.83
C ALA A 198 0.98 -9.13 7.80
N PRO A 199 1.09 -10.37 7.33
CA PRO A 199 1.42 -11.52 8.17
C PRO A 199 2.88 -11.57 8.63
N PHE A 200 3.84 -10.98 7.90
CA PHE A 200 5.28 -11.07 8.12
C PHE A 200 5.77 -12.51 8.31
N ASP A 201 5.42 -13.40 7.39
CA ASP A 201 5.74 -14.83 7.45
C ASP A 201 6.46 -15.36 6.19
N SER A 202 7.00 -14.46 5.35
CA SER A 202 7.77 -14.81 4.17
C SER A 202 9.02 -15.65 4.51
N LYS A 203 9.68 -16.23 3.50
CA LYS A 203 10.97 -16.92 3.71
C LYS A 203 12.01 -15.98 4.33
N TYR A 204 12.01 -14.70 3.95
CA TYR A 204 12.90 -13.70 4.53
C TYR A 204 12.63 -13.49 6.03
N ASP A 205 11.36 -13.39 6.44
CA ASP A 205 10.99 -13.28 7.87
C ASP A 205 11.39 -14.53 8.64
N ARG A 206 11.20 -15.71 8.05
CA ARG A 206 11.63 -16.99 8.64
C ARG A 206 13.16 -17.09 8.75
N PHE A 207 13.88 -16.58 7.75
CA PHE A 207 15.34 -16.47 7.84
C PHE A 207 15.78 -15.57 9.01
N LEU A 208 15.16 -14.41 9.19
CA LEU A 208 15.47 -13.52 10.32
C LEU A 208 15.20 -14.16 11.69
N ARG A 209 14.26 -15.11 11.75
CA ARG A 209 13.97 -15.89 12.97
C ARG A 209 14.79 -17.18 13.11
N GLY A 210 15.68 -17.48 12.15
CA GLY A 210 16.48 -18.73 12.14
C GLY A 210 15.67 -19.98 11.77
N GLU A 211 14.56 -19.83 11.08
CA GLU A 211 13.64 -20.90 10.66
C GLU A 211 13.86 -21.32 9.18
N TYR A 212 14.71 -20.62 8.46
CA TYR A 212 15.04 -20.84 7.05
C TYR A 212 16.49 -20.50 6.77
N ASP A 213 17.20 -21.35 6.02
CA ASP A 213 18.56 -21.10 5.57
C ASP A 213 18.54 -20.61 4.12
N LEU A 214 19.18 -19.49 3.85
CA LEU A 214 19.30 -18.94 2.51
C LEU A 214 20.17 -19.85 1.63
N THR A 215 19.77 -20.05 0.40
CA THR A 215 20.66 -20.61 -0.64
C THR A 215 21.77 -19.61 -0.98
N VAL A 216 22.82 -20.09 -1.64
CA VAL A 216 23.95 -19.22 -2.08
C VAL A 216 23.48 -18.09 -3.00
N LEU A 217 22.48 -18.36 -3.84
CA LEU A 217 21.94 -17.36 -4.78
C LEU A 217 21.11 -16.30 -4.05
N GLU A 218 20.26 -16.72 -3.13
CA GLU A 218 19.44 -15.84 -2.29
C GLU A 218 20.28 -14.93 -1.40
N ASP A 219 21.35 -15.47 -0.78
CA ASP A 219 22.27 -14.67 0.07
C ASP A 219 23.11 -13.70 -0.75
N LEU A 220 23.52 -14.10 -1.97
CA LEU A 220 24.15 -13.18 -2.92
C LEU A 220 23.20 -12.02 -3.26
N GLY A 221 21.92 -12.33 -3.58
CA GLY A 221 20.89 -11.32 -3.89
C GLY A 221 20.65 -10.37 -2.73
N ARG A 222 20.51 -10.89 -1.51
CA ARG A 222 20.40 -10.11 -0.29
C ARG A 222 21.59 -9.18 -0.10
N SER A 223 22.79 -9.71 -0.27
CA SER A 223 24.02 -8.92 -0.12
C SER A 223 24.15 -7.81 -1.17
N LEU A 224 23.74 -8.07 -2.41
CA LEU A 224 23.70 -7.08 -3.48
C LEU A 224 22.65 -6.00 -3.22
N PHE A 225 21.46 -6.39 -2.78
CA PHE A 225 20.35 -5.48 -2.52
C PHE A 225 20.68 -4.43 -1.46
N PHE A 226 21.36 -4.84 -0.37
CA PHE A 226 21.76 -3.95 0.72
C PHE A 226 23.13 -3.29 0.54
N SER A 227 23.80 -3.53 -0.58
CA SER A 227 25.13 -2.98 -0.83
C SER A 227 25.05 -1.59 -1.47
N ASN A 228 25.21 -0.53 -0.70
CA ASN A 228 25.34 0.84 -1.20
C ASN A 228 26.50 1.04 -2.20
N ALA A 229 27.48 0.13 -2.21
CA ALA A 229 28.60 0.18 -3.14
C ALA A 229 28.32 -0.50 -4.49
N ASN A 230 27.21 -1.22 -4.64
CA ASN A 230 26.88 -1.96 -5.85
C ASN A 230 25.60 -1.49 -6.52
N ASN A 231 24.44 -1.56 -5.86
CA ASN A 231 23.16 -1.43 -6.57
C ASN A 231 22.19 -0.40 -6.00
N ASN A 232 22.47 0.17 -4.84
CA ASN A 232 21.72 1.23 -4.20
C ASN A 232 20.19 0.99 -4.01
N CYS A 233 19.71 -0.25 -4.16
CA CYS A 233 18.28 -0.58 -4.03
C CYS A 233 17.72 -0.17 -2.66
N ALA A 234 18.51 -0.41 -1.59
CA ALA A 234 18.13 -0.12 -0.22
C ALA A 234 18.09 1.37 0.13
N SER A 235 18.46 2.29 -0.76
CA SER A 235 18.30 3.73 -0.53
C SER A 235 16.84 4.17 -0.56
N CYS A 236 16.02 3.52 -1.39
CA CYS A 236 14.59 3.75 -1.51
C CYS A 236 13.78 2.61 -0.84
N HIS A 237 14.22 1.36 -1.05
CA HIS A 237 13.60 0.18 -0.46
C HIS A 237 14.24 -0.19 0.87
N VAL A 238 14.10 0.71 1.85
CA VAL A 238 14.67 0.54 3.20
C VAL A 238 13.99 -0.60 3.95
N LEU A 239 14.70 -1.16 4.94
CA LEU A 239 14.22 -2.31 5.70
C LEU A 239 12.95 -2.00 6.48
N LYS A 240 13.02 -1.04 7.38
CA LYS A 240 11.97 -0.76 8.34
C LYS A 240 11.69 0.72 8.45
N VAL A 241 10.42 1.06 8.48
CA VAL A 241 9.94 2.38 8.91
C VAL A 241 9.51 2.33 10.37
N GLU A 242 9.41 3.49 11.00
CA GLU A 242 8.92 3.62 12.37
C GLU A 242 7.55 2.94 12.52
N ASP A 243 7.31 2.31 13.67
CA ASP A 243 6.08 1.59 14.03
C ASP A 243 5.74 0.31 13.24
N ALA A 244 6.47 -0.05 12.18
CA ALA A 244 6.25 -1.33 11.51
C ALA A 244 6.72 -2.51 12.38
N GLN A 245 5.91 -3.57 12.45
CA GLN A 245 6.24 -4.79 13.19
C GLN A 245 7.36 -5.60 12.53
N GLY A 246 7.61 -5.37 11.24
CA GLY A 246 8.63 -6.02 10.44
C GLY A 246 9.10 -5.10 9.32
N GLU A 247 9.89 -5.64 8.40
CA GLU A 247 10.52 -4.89 7.34
C GLU A 247 9.57 -4.70 6.15
N THR A 248 9.36 -3.45 5.71
CA THR A 248 8.42 -3.09 4.66
C THR A 248 9.06 -2.86 3.30
N PHE A 249 10.38 -2.72 3.22
CA PHE A 249 11.15 -2.49 1.99
C PHE A 249 10.66 -1.29 1.19
N THR A 250 10.40 -0.18 1.87
CA THR A 250 10.05 1.11 1.29
C THR A 250 10.34 2.23 2.29
N ASN A 251 10.75 3.40 1.79
CA ASN A 251 10.84 4.63 2.56
C ASN A 251 9.57 5.50 2.43
N TYR A 252 8.61 5.08 1.58
CA TYR A 252 7.39 5.82 1.22
C TYR A 252 7.64 7.23 0.64
N GLN A 253 8.85 7.53 0.18
CA GLN A 253 9.18 8.75 -0.54
C GLN A 253 8.78 8.64 -2.02
N TYR A 254 8.98 9.70 -2.78
CA TYR A 254 8.55 9.81 -4.17
C TYR A 254 9.74 10.04 -5.09
N HIS A 255 9.84 9.24 -6.15
CA HIS A 255 10.91 9.32 -7.13
C HIS A 255 10.37 9.15 -8.55
N ASN A 256 10.98 9.87 -9.51
CA ASN A 256 10.82 9.61 -10.93
C ASN A 256 11.98 8.73 -11.41
N ILE A 257 11.67 7.49 -11.73
CA ILE A 257 12.66 6.52 -12.21
C ILE A 257 12.64 6.34 -13.73
N GLY A 258 11.95 7.23 -14.46
CA GLY A 258 11.91 7.21 -15.91
C GLY A 258 11.12 6.04 -16.51
N VAL A 259 9.99 5.67 -15.89
CA VAL A 259 9.08 4.65 -16.41
C VAL A 259 8.49 5.15 -17.72
N PRO A 260 8.52 4.35 -18.82
CA PRO A 260 7.86 4.71 -20.07
C PRO A 260 6.34 4.58 -19.96
N GLN A 261 5.62 5.27 -20.82
CA GLN A 261 4.17 5.09 -20.95
C GLN A 261 3.83 3.64 -21.33
N ASN A 262 2.74 3.13 -20.79
CA ASN A 262 2.19 1.84 -21.22
C ASN A 262 1.18 2.06 -22.33
N GLU A 263 1.63 1.99 -23.59
CA GLU A 263 0.80 2.23 -24.78
C GLU A 263 -0.41 1.28 -24.87
N GLU A 264 -0.26 0.01 -24.42
CA GLU A 264 -1.35 -0.96 -24.42
C GLU A 264 -2.45 -0.55 -23.43
N LEU A 265 -2.09 -0.15 -22.22
CA LEU A 265 -3.02 0.36 -21.22
C LEU A 265 -3.71 1.63 -21.73
N MET A 266 -2.96 2.59 -22.24
CA MET A 266 -3.51 3.86 -22.74
C MET A 266 -4.45 3.65 -23.94
N SER A 267 -4.17 2.68 -24.83
CA SER A 267 -5.03 2.37 -25.96
C SER A 267 -6.45 1.90 -25.56
N LYS A 268 -6.63 1.43 -24.34
CA LYS A 268 -7.90 0.93 -23.80
C LYS A 268 -8.52 1.86 -22.78
N ASN A 269 -7.75 2.83 -22.29
CA ASN A 269 -8.24 3.81 -21.34
C ASN A 269 -9.18 4.81 -21.99
N VAL A 270 -10.05 5.44 -21.19
CA VAL A 270 -10.97 6.49 -21.65
C VAL A 270 -10.28 7.85 -21.85
N VAL A 271 -9.03 7.99 -21.41
CA VAL A 271 -8.23 9.20 -21.63
C VAL A 271 -7.58 9.14 -23.02
N ASP A 272 -7.29 10.30 -23.59
CA ASP A 272 -6.60 10.40 -24.87
C ASP A 272 -5.11 10.01 -24.69
N PRO A 273 -4.66 8.88 -25.26
CA PRO A 273 -3.29 8.39 -25.06
C PRO A 273 -2.22 9.33 -25.65
N GLU A 274 -2.59 10.20 -26.61
CA GLU A 274 -1.64 11.16 -27.20
C GLU A 274 -1.39 12.37 -26.31
N THR A 275 -2.33 12.69 -25.41
CA THR A 275 -2.28 13.88 -24.55
C THR A 275 -2.17 13.55 -23.06
N PHE A 276 -2.44 12.31 -22.67
CA PHE A 276 -2.33 11.90 -21.28
C PHE A 276 -0.86 11.69 -20.90
N ILE A 277 -0.47 12.32 -19.81
CA ILE A 277 0.83 12.14 -19.14
C ILE A 277 0.56 11.94 -17.65
N ASP A 278 1.13 10.90 -17.07
CA ASP A 278 1.06 10.69 -15.62
C ASP A 278 2.12 11.53 -14.91
N HIS A 279 1.68 12.67 -14.40
CA HIS A 279 2.54 13.60 -13.66
C HIS A 279 2.79 13.17 -12.20
N GLY A 280 2.31 12.01 -11.75
CA GLY A 280 2.57 11.45 -10.42
C GLY A 280 2.26 12.43 -9.28
N LEU A 281 3.22 12.61 -8.39
CA LEU A 281 3.07 13.48 -7.21
C LEU A 281 2.70 14.93 -7.55
N MET A 282 3.09 15.45 -8.72
CA MET A 282 2.71 16.80 -9.13
C MET A 282 1.19 16.96 -9.30
N GLN A 283 0.44 15.87 -9.48
CA GLN A 283 -1.03 15.92 -9.56
C GLN A 283 -1.70 16.01 -8.18
N ASN A 284 -0.98 15.74 -7.10
CA ASN A 284 -1.51 15.89 -5.74
C ASN A 284 -1.84 17.37 -5.48
N GLU A 285 -3.06 17.68 -5.03
CA GLU A 285 -3.54 19.05 -4.88
C GLU A 285 -2.67 19.89 -3.93
N ALA A 286 -2.10 19.28 -2.87
CA ALA A 286 -1.20 19.98 -1.96
C ALA A 286 0.15 20.33 -2.61
N VAL A 287 0.62 19.48 -3.54
CA VAL A 287 1.89 19.67 -4.25
C VAL A 287 1.71 20.61 -5.44
N LYS A 288 0.64 20.43 -6.20
CA LYS A 288 0.30 21.25 -7.38
C LYS A 288 0.20 22.75 -7.06
N ALA A 289 -0.21 23.07 -5.83
CA ALA A 289 -0.31 24.46 -5.36
C ALA A 289 1.06 25.12 -5.03
N LEU A 290 2.15 24.34 -5.00
CA LEU A 290 3.48 24.86 -4.66
C LEU A 290 4.11 25.64 -5.81
N PRO A 291 4.90 26.69 -5.53
CA PRO A 291 5.64 27.42 -6.57
C PRO A 291 6.63 26.55 -7.36
N ASN A 292 7.15 25.50 -6.73
CA ASN A 292 8.12 24.54 -7.30
C ASN A 292 7.49 23.18 -7.64
N ALA A 293 6.19 23.10 -7.90
CA ALA A 293 5.47 21.87 -8.19
C ALA A 293 6.15 20.99 -9.28
N LYS A 294 6.79 21.61 -10.27
CA LYS A 294 7.50 20.92 -11.36
C LYS A 294 8.68 20.06 -10.89
N GLU A 295 9.23 20.30 -9.71
CA GLU A 295 10.29 19.45 -9.14
C GLU A 295 9.76 18.06 -8.75
N TYR A 296 8.43 17.90 -8.70
CA TYR A 296 7.74 16.66 -8.33
C TYR A 296 7.08 15.96 -9.52
N ASP A 297 7.34 16.42 -10.74
CA ASP A 297 6.75 15.89 -11.97
C ASP A 297 7.19 14.45 -12.22
N GLY A 298 6.22 13.57 -12.47
CA GLY A 298 6.46 12.14 -12.72
C GLY A 298 6.95 11.34 -11.51
N LYS A 299 7.03 11.94 -10.31
CA LYS A 299 7.45 11.23 -9.10
C LYS A 299 6.33 10.34 -8.58
N ILE A 300 6.67 9.07 -8.34
CA ILE A 300 5.78 8.00 -7.88
C ILE A 300 6.26 7.50 -6.52
N LYS A 301 5.33 7.21 -5.62
CA LYS A 301 5.64 6.68 -4.29
C LYS A 301 6.36 5.35 -4.40
N VAL A 302 7.45 5.19 -3.65
CA VAL A 302 8.18 3.92 -3.54
C VAL A 302 7.25 2.87 -2.92
N PRO A 303 6.90 1.80 -3.66
CA PRO A 303 6.03 0.75 -3.13
C PRO A 303 6.79 -0.17 -2.17
N THR A 304 6.05 -0.89 -1.33
CA THR A 304 6.62 -2.05 -0.64
C THR A 304 7.09 -3.11 -1.64
N LEU A 305 8.15 -3.85 -1.32
CA LEU A 305 8.54 -5.04 -2.07
C LEU A 305 7.98 -6.34 -1.48
N ARG A 306 7.16 -6.25 -0.44
CA ARG A 306 6.44 -7.43 0.06
C ARG A 306 5.57 -8.00 -1.04
N ASN A 307 5.63 -9.32 -1.22
CA ASN A 307 4.89 -10.05 -2.24
C ASN A 307 5.25 -9.66 -3.69
N VAL A 308 6.33 -8.89 -3.93
CA VAL A 308 6.65 -8.34 -5.26
C VAL A 308 6.74 -9.41 -6.36
N ALA A 309 7.21 -10.63 -6.05
CA ALA A 309 7.34 -11.70 -7.02
C ALA A 309 6.00 -12.27 -7.52
N VAL A 310 4.88 -11.93 -6.87
CA VAL A 310 3.54 -12.43 -7.22
C VAL A 310 2.52 -11.30 -7.46
N THR A 311 2.97 -10.04 -7.47
CA THR A 311 2.12 -8.86 -7.63
C THR A 311 2.39 -8.10 -8.94
N GLY A 312 2.92 -8.79 -9.96
CA GLY A 312 3.00 -8.23 -11.31
C GLY A 312 1.60 -7.99 -11.91
N PRO A 313 1.51 -7.16 -13.00
CA PRO A 313 2.61 -6.47 -13.67
C PRO A 313 3.19 -5.31 -12.86
N TYR A 314 4.36 -4.84 -13.26
CA TYR A 314 5.19 -3.94 -12.48
C TYR A 314 5.14 -2.50 -12.99
N MET A 315 5.60 -1.58 -12.15
CA MET A 315 5.51 -0.13 -12.23
C MET A 315 4.08 0.38 -11.98
N HIS A 316 3.95 1.70 -11.81
CA HIS A 316 2.64 2.31 -11.53
C HIS A 316 1.62 2.12 -12.66
N ASN A 317 2.09 1.88 -13.88
CA ASN A 317 1.27 1.68 -15.07
C ASN A 317 1.31 0.23 -15.63
N GLY A 318 1.92 -0.71 -14.89
CA GLY A 318 1.98 -2.13 -15.28
C GLY A 318 2.74 -2.41 -16.56
N VAL A 319 3.70 -1.57 -16.97
CA VAL A 319 4.39 -1.67 -18.27
C VAL A 319 5.29 -2.90 -18.40
N PHE A 320 5.78 -3.47 -17.29
CA PHE A 320 6.62 -4.67 -17.28
C PHE A 320 5.90 -5.85 -16.65
N GLN A 321 6.03 -7.00 -17.31
CA GLN A 321 5.39 -8.25 -16.89
C GLN A 321 6.29 -9.13 -16.02
N ASP A 322 7.61 -8.94 -16.11
CA ASP A 322 8.61 -9.80 -15.52
C ASP A 322 9.52 -9.04 -14.56
N LEU A 323 9.79 -9.64 -13.39
CA LEU A 323 10.64 -9.03 -12.36
C LEU A 323 12.10 -8.92 -12.80
N THR A 324 12.57 -9.84 -13.65
CA THR A 324 13.90 -9.77 -14.29
C THR A 324 14.00 -8.54 -15.18
N THR A 325 12.94 -8.22 -15.93
CA THR A 325 12.86 -6.99 -16.74
C THR A 325 12.95 -5.75 -15.87
N VAL A 326 12.28 -5.74 -14.71
CA VAL A 326 12.38 -4.63 -13.74
C VAL A 326 13.82 -4.42 -13.28
N VAL A 327 14.54 -5.49 -12.90
CA VAL A 327 15.94 -5.38 -12.48
C VAL A 327 16.83 -4.86 -13.62
N LYS A 328 16.63 -5.35 -14.84
CA LYS A 328 17.35 -4.90 -16.03
C LYS A 328 17.01 -3.45 -16.41
N PHE A 329 15.78 -3.01 -16.16
CA PHE A 329 15.37 -1.61 -16.34
C PHE A 329 16.16 -0.66 -15.44
N TYR A 330 16.38 -1.00 -14.17
CA TYR A 330 17.28 -0.23 -13.30
C TYR A 330 18.73 -0.30 -13.76
N ASP A 331 19.20 -1.46 -14.21
CA ASP A 331 20.57 -1.66 -14.68
C ASP A 331 20.92 -0.83 -15.94
N LYS A 332 19.93 -0.52 -16.81
CA LYS A 332 20.14 0.28 -18.04
C LYS A 332 20.80 1.63 -17.80
N TYR A 333 20.64 2.22 -16.61
CA TYR A 333 21.19 3.54 -16.29
C TYR A 333 22.71 3.51 -16.08
N VAL A 334 23.29 2.36 -15.80
CA VAL A 334 24.73 2.17 -15.54
C VAL A 334 25.39 1.16 -16.46
N ASN A 335 24.64 0.24 -17.04
CA ASN A 335 25.11 -0.83 -17.92
C ASN A 335 24.90 -0.47 -19.39
N LYS A 336 25.96 -0.09 -20.05
CA LYS A 336 25.93 0.29 -21.49
C LYS A 336 25.55 -0.86 -22.43
N GLU A 337 25.62 -2.11 -21.98
CA GLU A 337 25.23 -3.28 -22.75
C GLU A 337 23.72 -3.57 -22.62
N GLN A 338 23.07 -3.03 -21.59
CA GLN A 338 21.64 -3.23 -21.31
C GLN A 338 20.79 -2.23 -22.10
N THR A 339 20.83 -2.29 -23.43
CA THR A 339 20.12 -1.35 -24.32
C THR A 339 18.76 -1.84 -24.79
N ILE A 340 18.47 -3.12 -24.61
CA ILE A 340 17.27 -3.79 -25.14
C ILE A 340 16.38 -4.23 -23.99
N ASN A 341 15.08 -3.91 -24.09
CA ASN A 341 14.06 -4.44 -23.21
C ASN A 341 13.82 -5.93 -23.56
N PRO A 342 14.03 -6.87 -22.61
CA PRO A 342 13.94 -8.30 -22.91
C PRO A 342 12.51 -8.77 -23.22
N GLU A 343 11.48 -8.07 -22.78
CA GLU A 343 10.08 -8.44 -23.06
C GLU A 343 9.66 -8.09 -24.49
N THR A 344 10.21 -7.02 -25.05
CA THR A 344 9.81 -6.50 -26.36
C THR A 344 10.83 -6.77 -27.46
N ASN A 345 12.07 -7.12 -27.10
CA ASN A 345 13.24 -7.20 -28.00
C ASN A 345 13.49 -5.88 -28.78
N LYS A 346 13.10 -4.74 -28.21
CA LYS A 346 13.32 -3.40 -28.76
C LYS A 346 14.18 -2.59 -27.81
N PRO A 347 14.80 -1.48 -28.25
CA PRO A 347 15.39 -0.51 -27.33
C PRO A 347 14.42 -0.11 -26.22
N TRP A 348 14.95 0.22 -25.06
CA TRP A 348 14.11 0.78 -23.99
C TRP A 348 13.39 2.03 -24.51
N ALA A 349 12.09 2.10 -24.28
CA ALA A 349 11.32 3.30 -24.60
C ALA A 349 11.76 4.48 -23.72
N ASP A 350 11.54 5.69 -24.23
CA ASP A 350 11.83 6.91 -23.52
C ASP A 350 10.92 7.06 -22.27
N PRO A 351 11.39 7.73 -21.21
CA PRO A 351 10.57 8.07 -20.06
C PRO A 351 9.32 8.85 -20.47
N GLU A 352 8.17 8.55 -19.85
CA GLU A 352 6.95 9.34 -20.03
C GLU A 352 7.13 10.79 -19.51
N VAL A 353 7.84 10.95 -18.39
CA VAL A 353 8.27 12.24 -17.84
C VAL A 353 9.79 12.22 -17.66
N GLU A 354 10.46 13.28 -18.09
CA GLU A 354 11.92 13.39 -17.96
C GLU A 354 12.38 13.26 -16.50
N VAL A 355 13.41 12.45 -16.29
CA VAL A 355 13.95 12.17 -14.94
C VAL A 355 14.72 13.39 -14.42
N GLN A 356 14.36 13.89 -13.26
CA GLN A 356 15.04 15.00 -12.61
C GLN A 356 16.47 14.59 -12.20
N LYS A 357 17.36 15.59 -12.08
CA LYS A 357 18.77 15.39 -11.82
C LYS A 357 19.03 14.55 -10.55
N GLU A 358 18.32 14.84 -9.49
CA GLU A 358 18.47 14.21 -8.18
C GLU A 358 18.12 12.70 -8.25
N ASP A 359 17.03 12.36 -8.92
CA ASP A 359 16.62 10.97 -9.13
C ASP A 359 17.59 10.26 -10.10
N MET A 360 18.09 10.95 -11.13
CA MET A 360 19.12 10.42 -12.03
C MET A 360 20.44 10.12 -11.29
N GLU A 361 20.85 10.97 -10.36
CA GLU A 361 22.03 10.72 -9.53
C GLU A 361 21.85 9.46 -8.67
N LEU A 362 20.64 9.22 -8.12
CA LEU A 362 20.34 7.99 -7.38
C LEU A 362 20.40 6.76 -8.28
N LEU A 363 19.81 6.82 -9.48
CA LEU A 363 19.78 5.71 -10.44
C LEU A 363 21.17 5.35 -10.97
N THR A 364 22.04 6.35 -11.15
CA THR A 364 23.40 6.15 -11.68
C THR A 364 24.44 5.83 -10.60
N ASN A 365 24.08 5.94 -9.31
CA ASN A 365 24.94 5.54 -8.20
C ASN A 365 24.90 4.03 -7.98
N ALA A 366 25.24 3.26 -9.00
CA ALA A 366 25.20 1.80 -9.00
C ALA A 366 26.32 1.24 -9.90
N LYS A 367 26.49 -0.07 -9.91
CA LYS A 367 27.41 -0.79 -10.81
C LYS A 367 26.62 -1.72 -11.71
N ALA A 368 27.05 -1.85 -12.94
CA ALA A 368 26.48 -2.76 -13.90
C ALA A 368 26.37 -4.21 -13.36
N LEU A 369 25.23 -4.82 -13.66
CA LEU A 369 24.92 -6.20 -13.32
C LEU A 369 25.35 -7.14 -14.44
N ASN A 370 25.75 -8.37 -14.08
CA ASN A 370 25.75 -9.50 -15.00
C ASN A 370 24.52 -10.38 -14.72
N GLU A 371 24.24 -11.34 -15.60
CA GLU A 371 23.05 -12.20 -15.50
C GLU A 371 22.94 -12.86 -14.12
N ARG A 372 24.03 -13.41 -13.57
CA ARG A 372 24.03 -14.04 -12.24
C ARG A 372 23.61 -13.09 -11.12
N LYS A 373 23.98 -11.81 -11.20
CA LYS A 373 23.56 -10.79 -10.21
C LYS A 373 22.09 -10.42 -10.37
N VAL A 374 21.62 -10.37 -11.60
CA VAL A 374 20.18 -10.17 -11.90
C VAL A 374 19.37 -11.33 -11.31
N GLU A 375 19.74 -12.57 -11.60
CA GLU A 375 19.10 -13.77 -11.03
C GLU A 375 19.13 -13.76 -9.49
N ALA A 376 20.25 -13.36 -8.89
CA ALA A 376 20.39 -13.30 -7.44
C ALA A 376 19.45 -12.25 -6.81
N LEU A 377 19.34 -11.05 -7.42
CA LEU A 377 18.41 -10.01 -6.94
C LEU A 377 16.95 -10.47 -7.06
N VAL A 378 16.58 -11.12 -8.15
CA VAL A 378 15.24 -11.72 -8.33
C VAL A 378 15.00 -12.81 -7.28
N ALA A 379 15.99 -13.70 -7.04
CA ALA A 379 15.89 -14.72 -6.01
C ALA A 379 15.67 -14.12 -4.62
N PHE A 380 16.38 -13.05 -4.27
CA PHE A 380 16.14 -12.32 -3.02
C PHE A 380 14.72 -11.73 -2.95
N MET A 381 14.25 -11.07 -4.00
CA MET A 381 12.89 -10.52 -4.02
C MET A 381 11.80 -11.60 -3.90
N LYS A 382 12.02 -12.80 -4.46
CA LYS A 382 11.15 -13.96 -4.25
C LYS A 382 11.03 -14.38 -2.77
N LEU A 383 12.06 -14.15 -1.95
CA LEU A 383 12.02 -14.40 -0.50
C LEU A 383 11.02 -13.51 0.25
N LEU A 384 10.65 -12.36 -0.30
CA LEU A 384 9.76 -11.37 0.32
C LEU A 384 8.28 -11.74 0.17
N THR A 385 7.99 -12.91 -0.40
CA THR A 385 6.64 -13.43 -0.62
C THR A 385 6.13 -14.12 0.64
N ASP A 386 4.97 -13.68 1.14
CA ASP A 386 4.31 -14.29 2.30
C ASP A 386 3.97 -15.76 2.04
N LYS A 387 4.00 -16.57 3.09
CA LYS A 387 3.87 -18.01 3.01
C LYS A 387 2.64 -18.48 2.21
N LYS A 388 1.52 -17.78 2.36
CA LYS A 388 0.27 -18.13 1.66
C LYS A 388 0.36 -17.97 0.13
N TYR A 389 1.33 -17.18 -0.37
CA TYR A 389 1.50 -16.91 -1.80
C TYR A 389 2.72 -17.58 -2.44
N GLU A 390 3.54 -18.31 -1.69
CA GLU A 390 4.74 -18.97 -2.22
C GLU A 390 4.43 -19.90 -3.41
N HIS A 391 3.25 -20.52 -3.44
CA HIS A 391 2.80 -21.39 -4.54
C HIS A 391 2.52 -20.64 -5.86
N LEU A 392 2.44 -19.28 -5.83
CA LEU A 392 2.24 -18.44 -7.01
C LEU A 392 3.56 -18.01 -7.65
N ILE A 393 4.69 -18.19 -6.96
CA ILE A 393 6.00 -17.87 -7.50
C ILE A 393 6.26 -18.72 -8.73
N LYS A 394 6.47 -18.05 -9.87
CA LYS A 394 6.81 -18.76 -11.12
C LYS A 394 8.27 -19.21 -11.07
N ASP A 395 8.51 -20.47 -11.38
CA ASP A 395 9.85 -20.96 -11.69
C ASP A 395 10.21 -20.39 -13.08
N GLU A 396 11.31 -19.67 -13.17
CA GLU A 396 11.87 -19.25 -14.44
C GLU A 396 12.51 -20.51 -15.08
N ASN A 397 11.94 -20.97 -16.19
CA ASN A 397 12.52 -22.05 -17.00
C ASN A 397 13.69 -21.54 -17.85
#